data_0e79f864698a63f1f1e78bc74cc4fb0b
#
_entry.id   0e79f864698a63f1f1e78bc74cc4fb0b
#
_cell.length_a   1.000
_cell.length_b   1.000
_cell.length_c   1.000
_cell.angle_alpha   90.00
_cell.angle_beta   90.00
_cell.angle_gamma   90.00
#
_symmetry.space_group_name_H-M   'P 1'
#
loop_
_entity.id
_entity.type
_entity.pdbx_description
1 polymer ?
#
loop_
_entity_poly.entity_id
_entity_poly.type
_entity_poly.pdbx_seq_one_letter_code
_entity_poly.pdbx_strand_id
1 'polypeptide(L)' 'MQHSTFNDMKRRDLAKKYFPEMSDVEAVRSLRRWIEGCPKLMSALEELSMPFKKSRNLSARQVRIIMEYLGDP' A
#
# COMPACT_ATOMS: atom_id res chain seq x y z
N MET A 1 -6.00 21.24 15.05
CA MET A 1 -5.49 20.78 14.04
C MET A 1 -5.58 19.39 13.94
N GLN A 2 -5.70 18.87 13.01
CA GLN A 2 -5.87 17.58 12.94
C GLN A 2 -4.79 16.96 12.26
N HIS A 3 -4.51 15.85 12.58
CA HIS A 3 -3.46 15.16 11.94
C HIS A 3 -4.01 14.06 11.14
N SER A 4 -3.55 13.94 9.96
CA SER A 4 -3.89 12.82 9.15
C SER A 4 -3.23 11.59 9.72
N THR A 5 -3.98 10.55 9.90
CA THR A 5 -3.43 9.27 10.29
C THR A 5 -2.69 8.64 9.12
N PHE A 6 -3.08 9.02 7.91
CA PHE A 6 -2.49 8.49 6.69
C PHE A 6 -1.78 9.59 5.95
N ASN A 7 -0.53 9.37 5.61
CA ASN A 7 0.27 10.33 4.87
C ASN A 7 0.78 9.67 3.60
N ASP A 8 1.14 10.51 2.65
CA ASP A 8 1.82 10.00 1.47
C ASP A 8 3.08 9.29 1.93
N MET A 9 3.39 8.17 1.32
CA MET A 9 4.63 7.48 1.64
C MET A 9 5.06 6.67 0.44
N LYS A 10 6.33 6.31 0.42
CA LYS A 10 6.83 5.49 -0.64
C LYS A 10 6.30 4.08 -0.51
N ARG A 11 6.11 3.42 -1.66
CA ARG A 11 5.66 2.04 -1.69
C ARG A 11 6.56 1.16 -0.82
N ARG A 12 7.86 1.39 -0.91
CA ARG A 12 8.85 0.67 -0.13
C ARG A 12 8.61 0.84 1.37
N ASP A 13 8.30 2.07 1.79
CA ASP A 13 8.12 2.33 3.20
C ASP A 13 6.88 1.62 3.75
N LEU A 14 5.79 1.62 2.98
CA LEU A 14 4.60 0.91 3.41
C LEU A 14 4.87 -0.59 3.47
N ALA A 15 5.56 -1.12 2.47
CA ALA A 15 5.89 -2.53 2.44
C ALA A 15 6.72 -2.94 3.66
N LYS A 16 7.65 -2.10 4.07
CA LYS A 16 8.48 -2.40 5.23
C LYS A 16 7.69 -2.36 6.54
N LYS A 17 6.59 -1.62 6.57
CA LYS A 17 5.73 -1.64 7.75
C LYS A 17 5.06 -3.00 7.91
N TYR A 18 4.67 -3.62 6.80
CA TYR A 18 4.04 -4.94 6.83
C TYR A 18 5.07 -6.06 6.97
N PHE A 19 6.25 -5.87 6.40
CA PHE A 19 7.27 -6.92 6.38
C PHE A 19 8.62 -6.33 6.82
N PRO A 20 8.75 -5.95 8.10
CA PRO A 20 9.94 -5.22 8.54
C PRO A 20 11.22 -6.04 8.50
N GLU A 21 11.11 -7.37 8.47
CA GLU A 21 12.30 -8.22 8.46
C GLU A 21 12.78 -8.56 7.06
N MET A 22 12.02 -8.18 6.04
CA MET A 22 12.41 -8.44 4.66
C MET A 22 13.21 -7.28 4.10
N SER A 23 13.98 -7.56 3.04
CA SER A 23 14.64 -6.47 2.32
C SER A 23 13.57 -5.62 1.63
N ASP A 24 13.96 -4.43 1.20
CA ASP A 24 13.01 -3.53 0.53
C ASP A 24 12.36 -4.21 -0.67
N VAL A 25 13.16 -4.86 -1.49
CA VAL A 25 12.66 -5.51 -2.71
C VAL A 25 11.68 -6.63 -2.37
N GLU A 26 12.05 -7.45 -1.39
CA GLU A 26 11.19 -8.56 -1.00
C GLU A 26 9.91 -8.08 -0.33
N ALA A 27 10.02 -7.03 0.48
CA ALA A 27 8.86 -6.49 1.14
C ALA A 27 7.85 -5.95 0.12
N VAL A 28 8.34 -5.19 -0.88
CA VAL A 28 7.48 -4.66 -1.93
C VAL A 28 6.83 -5.80 -2.72
N ARG A 29 7.61 -6.83 -3.04
CA ARG A 29 7.09 -7.96 -3.78
C ARG A 29 6.00 -8.68 -2.99
N SER A 30 6.22 -8.86 -1.69
CA SER A 30 5.25 -9.53 -0.84
C SER A 30 3.98 -8.71 -0.67
N LEU A 31 4.13 -7.41 -0.49
CA LEU A 31 2.96 -6.53 -0.39
C LEU A 31 2.16 -6.54 -1.67
N ARG A 32 2.85 -6.49 -2.83
CA ARG A 32 2.16 -6.54 -4.11
C ARG A 32 1.39 -7.85 -4.26
N ARG A 33 1.98 -8.95 -3.81
CA ARG A 33 1.31 -10.24 -3.89
C ARG A 33 0.05 -10.27 -3.05
N TRP A 34 0.10 -9.68 -1.85
CA TRP A 34 -1.09 -9.59 -1.01
C TRP A 34 -2.17 -8.74 -1.66
N ILE A 35 -1.79 -7.62 -2.27
CA ILE A 35 -2.74 -6.74 -2.93
C ILE A 35 -3.37 -7.46 -4.12
N GLU A 36 -2.56 -8.15 -4.92
CA GLU A 36 -3.08 -8.87 -6.08
C GLU A 36 -3.98 -10.03 -5.69
N GLY A 37 -3.79 -10.55 -4.49
CA GLY A 37 -4.66 -11.60 -3.99
C GLY A 37 -5.99 -11.12 -3.46
N CYS A 38 -6.22 -9.79 -3.46
CA CYS A 38 -7.46 -9.21 -2.98
C CYS A 38 -8.13 -8.44 -4.12
N PRO A 39 -9.02 -9.08 -4.88
CA PRO A 39 -9.63 -8.42 -6.05
C PRO A 39 -10.35 -7.11 -5.71
N LYS A 40 -10.98 -7.05 -4.55
CA LYS A 40 -11.68 -5.83 -4.16
C LYS A 40 -10.72 -4.68 -3.95
N LEU A 41 -9.55 -4.97 -3.36
CA LEU A 41 -8.54 -3.95 -3.15
C LEU A 41 -7.98 -3.49 -4.49
N MET A 42 -7.73 -4.44 -5.40
CA MET A 42 -7.24 -4.10 -6.73
C MET A 42 -8.22 -3.16 -7.43
N SER A 43 -9.51 -3.47 -7.36
CA SER A 43 -10.53 -2.64 -7.99
C SER A 43 -10.55 -1.25 -7.36
N ALA A 44 -10.46 -1.18 -6.05
CA ALA A 44 -10.49 0.11 -5.36
C ALA A 44 -9.31 0.98 -5.78
N LEU A 45 -8.13 0.39 -5.92
CA LEU A 45 -6.96 1.14 -6.35
C LEU A 45 -7.09 1.58 -7.81
N GLU A 46 -7.67 0.73 -8.65
CA GLU A 46 -7.87 1.09 -10.05
C GLU A 46 -8.85 2.24 -10.21
N GLU A 47 -9.82 2.34 -9.33
CA GLU A 47 -10.77 3.44 -9.37
C GLU A 47 -10.10 4.77 -9.12
N LEU A 48 -8.97 4.76 -8.45
CA LEU A 48 -8.21 5.98 -8.22
C LEU A 48 -7.31 6.31 -9.40
N SER A 49 -7.32 5.48 -10.43
CA SER A 49 -6.45 5.61 -11.60
C SER A 49 -4.97 5.60 -11.20
N MET A 50 -4.66 4.94 -10.09
CA MET A 50 -3.31 4.89 -9.57
C MET A 50 -2.98 3.46 -9.15
N PRO A 51 -2.75 2.57 -10.10
CA PRO A 51 -2.46 1.18 -9.78
C PRO A 51 -1.15 1.06 -9.01
N PHE A 52 -1.13 0.13 -8.07
CA PHE A 52 0.02 -0.05 -7.19
C PHE A 52 1.31 -0.30 -7.98
N LYS A 53 1.23 -1.09 -9.05
CA LYS A 53 2.41 -1.44 -9.81
C LYS A 53 3.15 -0.23 -10.37
N LYS A 54 2.43 0.82 -10.70
CA LYS A 54 3.01 1.98 -11.35
C LYS A 54 3.30 3.12 -10.38
N SER A 55 3.01 2.91 -9.09
CA SER A 55 3.13 3.98 -8.12
C SER A 55 4.31 3.73 -7.20
N ARG A 56 5.39 4.47 -7.39
CA ARG A 56 6.49 4.42 -6.44
C ARG A 56 6.13 5.12 -5.16
N ASN A 57 5.37 6.21 -5.28
CA ASN A 57 4.89 6.95 -4.13
C ASN A 57 3.41 6.72 -4.04
N LEU A 58 2.93 6.34 -2.87
CA LEU A 58 1.53 6.10 -2.62
C LEU A 58 0.94 7.32 -1.95
N SER A 59 -0.20 7.78 -2.46
CA SER A 59 -0.89 8.90 -1.83
C SER A 59 -1.49 8.42 -0.51
N ALA A 60 -1.84 9.38 0.34
CA ALA A 60 -2.50 9.06 1.61
C ALA A 60 -3.75 8.23 1.37
N ARG A 61 -4.48 8.54 0.29
CA ARG A 61 -5.70 7.81 -0.03
C ARG A 61 -5.41 6.35 -0.38
N GLN A 62 -4.36 6.11 -1.16
CA GLN A 62 -3.97 4.74 -1.49
C GLN A 62 -3.53 3.98 -0.24
N VAL A 63 -2.74 4.62 0.62
CA VAL A 63 -2.29 3.99 1.86
C VAL A 63 -3.48 3.60 2.72
N ARG A 64 -4.45 4.52 2.84
CA ARG A 64 -5.64 4.26 3.65
C ARG A 64 -6.42 3.06 3.11
N ILE A 65 -6.62 3.01 1.80
CA ILE A 65 -7.38 1.93 1.19
C ILE A 65 -6.67 0.59 1.39
N ILE A 66 -5.36 0.58 1.20
CA ILE A 66 -4.59 -0.64 1.40
C ILE A 66 -4.73 -1.14 2.83
N MET A 67 -4.62 -0.23 3.80
CA MET A 67 -4.73 -0.62 5.20
C MET A 67 -6.14 -1.05 5.57
N GLU A 68 -7.16 -0.50 4.91
CA GLU A 68 -8.53 -0.91 5.17
C GLU A 68 -8.78 -2.36 4.75
N TYR A 69 -8.15 -2.79 3.67
CA TYR A 69 -8.37 -4.14 3.16
C TYR A 69 -7.41 -5.16 3.76
N LEU A 70 -6.18 -4.77 4.01
CA LEU A 70 -5.17 -5.70 4.52
C LEU A 70 -5.01 -5.63 6.03
N GLY A 71 -5.56 -4.62 6.67
CA GLY A 71 -5.39 -4.40 8.10
C GLY A 71 -4.15 -3.55 8.36
N ASP A 72 -4.00 -3.16 9.63
CA ASP A 72 -2.84 -2.34 10.01
C ASP A 72 -1.58 -3.20 10.01
N PRO A 73 -0.46 -2.62 9.66
CA PRO A 73 0.79 -3.36 9.67
C PRO A 73 1.25 -3.82 11.04
#